data_ef7e0e2a386cc696884182879783af77
#
_entry.id   ef7e0e2a386cc696884182879783af77
#
_cell.length_a   1.000
_cell.length_b   1.000
_cell.length_c   1.000
_cell.angle_alpha   90.00
_cell.angle_beta   90.00
_cell.angle_gamma   90.00
#
_symmetry.space_group_name_H-M   'P 1'
#
loop_
_entity.id
_entity.type
_entity.pdbx_description
1 polymer ?
#
loop_
_entity_poly.entity_id
_entity_poly.type
_entity_poly.pdbx_seq_one_letter_code
_entity_poly.pdbx_strand_id
1 'polypeptide(L)'
;MKNEMSRRQFLGFAGSAAAVLGLGLVGCGGSAAKAYKKEKGVEVKIVTAASNTYEEKLKSEMSKSSAPTLFQVNGPTGLKNWKDYCADLSDTKLRGELIDDSLALQSDGKDLGIDWVQESYGIIYNKQLLEKAGYKAEDINSFDKLKACADDIQARKDELGVEGAFTSAGMDDSSSWRYTTHLANLPLY
;
A
#
# COMPACT_ATOMS: atom_id res chain seq x y z
N MET A 1 -17.65 -21.99 -21.67
CA MET A 1 -16.27 -21.50 -21.82
C MET A 1 -15.97 -20.61 -20.61
N LYS A 2 -15.17 -21.10 -19.67
CA LYS A 2 -14.73 -20.34 -18.50
C LYS A 2 -13.61 -19.40 -18.94
N ASN A 3 -13.87 -18.10 -19.00
CA ASN A 3 -12.83 -17.08 -19.14
C ASN A 3 -12.11 -16.97 -17.79
N GLU A 4 -11.01 -17.67 -17.65
CA GLU A 4 -10.11 -17.44 -16.52
C GLU A 4 -9.31 -16.17 -16.79
N MET A 5 -9.46 -15.19 -15.91
CA MET A 5 -8.74 -13.93 -15.98
C MET A 5 -7.25 -14.19 -15.76
N SER A 6 -6.39 -13.86 -16.73
CA SER A 6 -4.95 -14.08 -16.61
C SER A 6 -4.33 -13.18 -15.55
N ARG A 7 -3.20 -13.62 -14.93
CA ARG A 7 -2.41 -12.82 -13.97
C ARG A 7 -2.10 -11.40 -14.49
N ARG A 8 -1.87 -11.26 -15.80
CA ARG A 8 -1.65 -9.95 -16.44
C ARG A 8 -2.89 -9.06 -16.44
N GLN A 9 -4.08 -9.63 -16.58
CA GLN A 9 -5.34 -8.87 -16.54
C GLN A 9 -5.68 -8.44 -15.10
N PHE A 10 -5.35 -9.29 -14.10
CA PHE A 10 -5.49 -8.92 -12.69
C PHE A 10 -4.49 -7.84 -12.27
N LEU A 11 -3.22 -7.97 -12.66
CA LEU A 11 -2.18 -6.97 -12.41
C LEU A 11 -2.41 -5.68 -13.21
N GLY A 12 -2.96 -5.73 -14.41
CA GLY A 12 -3.41 -4.56 -15.16
C GLY A 12 -4.56 -3.83 -14.47
N PHE A 13 -5.43 -4.53 -13.79
CA PHE A 13 -6.52 -3.95 -12.99
C PHE A 13 -6.01 -3.37 -11.65
N ALA A 14 -5.06 -4.03 -11.00
CA ALA A 14 -4.40 -3.54 -9.80
C ALA A 14 -3.46 -2.35 -10.09
N GLY A 15 -2.74 -2.38 -11.23
CA GLY A 15 -1.83 -1.30 -11.66
C GLY A 15 -2.57 -0.02 -12.04
N SER A 16 -3.76 -0.10 -12.64
CA SER A 16 -4.59 1.08 -12.90
C SER A 16 -5.24 1.65 -11.65
N ALA A 17 -5.44 0.85 -10.60
CA ALA A 17 -5.90 1.33 -9.30
C ALA A 17 -4.78 2.05 -8.52
N ALA A 18 -3.52 1.61 -8.65
CA ALA A 18 -2.37 2.23 -7.98
C ALA A 18 -1.99 3.59 -8.58
N ALA A 19 -2.19 3.81 -9.88
CA ALA A 19 -1.85 5.07 -10.55
C ALA A 19 -2.81 6.23 -10.22
N VAL A 20 -3.93 5.99 -9.57
CA VAL A 20 -4.96 7.01 -9.23
C VAL A 20 -4.94 7.38 -7.73
N LEU A 21 -4.06 6.79 -6.92
CA LEU A 21 -3.96 7.06 -5.48
C LEU A 21 -3.42 8.47 -5.13
N GLY A 22 -3.15 9.32 -6.14
CA GLY A 22 -2.76 10.71 -5.93
C GLY A 22 -3.89 11.74 -5.85
N LEU A 23 -5.13 11.40 -6.25
CA LEU A 23 -6.23 12.35 -6.30
C LEU A 23 -7.56 11.66 -5.92
N GLY A 24 -7.92 11.71 -4.65
CA GLY A 24 -9.28 11.45 -4.18
C GLY A 24 -9.62 9.97 -3.95
N LEU A 25 -9.40 9.49 -2.75
CA LEU A 25 -9.72 8.15 -2.22
C LEU A 25 -11.20 7.72 -2.31
N VAL A 26 -12.08 8.52 -2.85
CA VAL A 26 -13.52 8.21 -2.96
C VAL A 26 -13.90 7.55 -4.29
N GLY A 27 -13.03 7.62 -5.33
CA GLY A 27 -13.39 7.21 -6.69
C GLY A 27 -13.05 5.78 -7.09
N CYS A 28 -11.92 5.23 -6.66
CA CYS A 28 -11.40 3.94 -7.17
C CYS A 28 -12.17 2.71 -6.68
N GLY A 29 -12.52 2.65 -5.41
CA GLY A 29 -13.27 1.52 -4.85
C GLY A 29 -14.67 1.39 -5.48
N GLY A 30 -15.33 2.51 -5.76
CA GLY A 30 -16.65 2.53 -6.38
C GLY A 30 -16.67 2.02 -7.82
N SER A 31 -15.63 2.27 -8.61
CA SER A 31 -15.54 1.76 -9.99
C SER A 31 -15.24 0.27 -10.03
N ALA A 32 -14.35 -0.23 -9.19
CA ALA A 32 -14.05 -1.65 -9.06
C ALA A 32 -15.27 -2.46 -8.57
N ALA A 33 -15.99 -1.97 -7.57
CA ALA A 33 -17.24 -2.59 -7.09
C ALA A 33 -18.32 -2.64 -8.17
N LYS A 34 -18.49 -1.58 -8.97
CA LYS A 34 -19.42 -1.56 -10.09
C LYS A 34 -19.03 -2.56 -11.20
N ALA A 35 -17.75 -2.65 -11.53
CA ALA A 35 -17.24 -3.61 -12.51
C ALA A 35 -17.47 -5.05 -12.03
N TYR A 36 -17.19 -5.36 -10.78
CA TYR A 36 -17.42 -6.67 -10.19
C TYR A 36 -18.91 -7.03 -10.16
N LYS A 37 -19.79 -6.08 -9.79
CA LYS A 37 -21.23 -6.28 -9.85
C LYS A 37 -21.71 -6.59 -11.28
N LYS A 38 -21.18 -5.89 -12.29
CA LYS A 38 -21.51 -6.13 -13.70
C LYS A 38 -21.05 -7.51 -14.17
N GLU A 39 -19.87 -7.95 -13.74
CA GLU A 39 -19.27 -9.23 -14.18
C GLU A 39 -19.83 -10.43 -13.43
N LYS A 40 -19.99 -10.33 -12.12
CA LYS A 40 -20.34 -11.44 -11.22
C LYS A 40 -21.76 -11.39 -10.67
N GLY A 41 -22.50 -10.29 -10.89
CA GLY A 41 -23.85 -10.09 -10.33
C GLY A 41 -23.86 -9.84 -8.82
N VAL A 42 -22.69 -9.72 -8.18
CA VAL A 42 -22.56 -9.55 -6.73
C VAL A 42 -22.39 -8.08 -6.38
N GLU A 43 -23.19 -7.59 -5.47
CA GLU A 43 -23.08 -6.22 -4.97
C GLU A 43 -22.02 -6.12 -3.87
N VAL A 44 -21.07 -5.22 -4.07
CA VAL A 44 -20.01 -4.92 -3.09
C VAL A 44 -20.26 -3.54 -2.50
N LYS A 45 -20.53 -3.50 -1.20
CA LYS A 45 -20.63 -2.27 -0.41
C LYS A 45 -19.28 -1.97 0.24
N ILE A 46 -18.67 -0.86 -0.14
CA ILE A 46 -17.42 -0.41 0.46
C ILE A 46 -17.73 0.54 1.63
N VAL A 47 -17.14 0.23 2.79
CA VAL A 47 -17.21 1.07 3.99
C VAL A 47 -15.81 1.56 4.28
N THR A 48 -15.62 2.88 4.25
CA THR A 48 -14.34 3.53 4.54
C THR A 48 -14.34 4.11 5.95
N ALA A 49 -13.15 4.28 6.51
CA ALA A 49 -12.92 4.99 7.76
C ALA A 49 -12.17 6.30 7.49
N ALA A 50 -12.37 7.30 8.34
CA ALA A 50 -11.52 8.47 8.36
C ALA A 50 -10.10 8.11 8.83
N SER A 51 -9.13 8.97 8.54
CA SER A 51 -7.75 8.78 8.98
C SER A 51 -7.69 8.50 10.49
N ASN A 52 -6.88 7.51 10.85
CA ASN A 52 -6.64 7.06 12.23
C ASN A 52 -7.86 6.50 13.00
N THR A 53 -9.00 6.27 12.34
CA THR A 53 -10.21 5.73 12.99
C THR A 53 -10.62 4.33 12.50
N TYR A 54 -9.75 3.64 11.77
CA TYR A 54 -10.07 2.36 11.14
C TYR A 54 -10.45 1.28 12.17
N GLU A 55 -9.66 1.10 13.22
CA GLU A 55 -9.90 0.05 14.24
C GLU A 55 -11.20 0.28 14.99
N GLU A 56 -11.49 1.52 15.37
CA GLU A 56 -12.74 1.89 16.05
C GLU A 56 -13.96 1.67 15.14
N LYS A 57 -13.81 2.09 13.88
CA LYS A 57 -14.85 1.89 12.87
C LYS A 57 -15.10 0.42 12.61
N LEU A 58 -14.04 -0.38 12.43
CA LEU A 58 -14.16 -1.82 12.23
C LEU A 58 -14.84 -2.49 13.41
N LYS A 59 -14.45 -2.17 14.64
CA LYS A 59 -15.10 -2.68 15.86
C LYS A 59 -16.60 -2.39 15.90
N SER A 60 -16.97 -1.16 15.52
CA SER A 60 -18.37 -0.77 15.41
C SER A 60 -19.12 -1.53 14.31
N GLU A 61 -18.49 -1.75 13.15
CA GLU A 61 -19.12 -2.50 12.05
C GLU A 61 -19.25 -3.99 12.39
N MET A 62 -18.28 -4.60 13.05
CA MET A 62 -18.30 -6.02 13.47
C MET A 62 -19.37 -6.34 14.49
N SER A 63 -19.83 -5.36 15.26
CA SER A 63 -20.93 -5.54 16.24
C SER A 63 -22.34 -5.51 15.60
N LYS A 64 -22.44 -5.21 14.31
CA LYS A 64 -23.72 -5.15 13.60
C LYS A 64 -24.17 -6.53 13.08
N SER A 65 -25.46 -6.69 12.84
CA SER A 65 -26.02 -7.87 12.20
C SER A 65 -25.52 -8.09 10.75
N SER A 66 -25.05 -7.02 10.11
CA SER A 66 -24.43 -7.03 8.77
C SER A 66 -22.96 -6.64 8.83
N ALA A 67 -22.17 -7.42 9.56
CA ALA A 67 -20.74 -7.24 9.68
C ALA A 67 -20.03 -7.31 8.30
N PRO A 68 -18.87 -6.65 8.13
CA PRO A 68 -18.09 -6.75 6.90
C PRO A 68 -17.69 -8.19 6.58
N THR A 69 -17.85 -8.60 5.33
CA THR A 69 -17.40 -9.90 4.84
C THR A 69 -15.88 -9.96 4.66
N LEU A 70 -15.30 -8.83 4.22
CA LEU A 70 -13.85 -8.65 4.04
C LEU A 70 -13.43 -7.41 4.79
N PHE A 71 -12.32 -7.50 5.49
CA PHE A 71 -11.75 -6.37 6.24
C PHE A 71 -10.23 -6.48 6.28
N GLN A 72 -9.56 -5.35 6.47
CA GLN A 72 -8.11 -5.31 6.56
C GLN A 72 -7.64 -5.61 7.98
N VAL A 73 -6.62 -6.45 8.10
CA VAL A 73 -5.90 -6.71 9.34
C VAL A 73 -4.47 -6.20 9.20
N ASN A 74 -4.05 -5.33 10.10
CA ASN A 74 -2.74 -4.71 10.05
C ASN A 74 -1.66 -5.60 10.67
N GLY A 75 -1.23 -6.59 9.90
CA GLY A 75 -0.13 -7.49 10.25
C GLY A 75 -0.37 -8.33 11.51
N PRO A 76 0.68 -8.92 12.08
CA PRO A 76 0.57 -9.80 13.26
C PRO A 76 0.02 -9.10 14.50
N THR A 77 0.26 -7.80 14.64
CA THR A 77 -0.27 -7.01 15.76
C THR A 77 -1.78 -6.84 15.65
N GLY A 78 -2.29 -6.51 14.46
CA GLY A 78 -3.72 -6.44 14.21
C GLY A 78 -4.41 -7.79 14.35
N LEU A 79 -3.74 -8.87 13.96
CA LEU A 79 -4.31 -10.22 14.09
C LEU A 79 -4.65 -10.59 15.53
N LYS A 80 -3.91 -10.12 16.53
CA LYS A 80 -4.23 -10.36 17.96
C LYS A 80 -5.63 -9.89 18.33
N ASN A 81 -6.11 -8.82 17.69
CA ASN A 81 -7.42 -8.26 17.95
C ASN A 81 -8.54 -8.88 17.12
N TRP A 82 -8.18 -9.41 15.95
CA TRP A 82 -9.17 -9.80 14.94
C TRP A 82 -9.21 -11.29 14.61
N LYS A 83 -8.31 -12.12 15.14
CA LYS A 83 -8.22 -13.54 14.80
C LYS A 83 -9.53 -14.31 14.96
N ASP A 84 -10.32 -13.98 15.97
CA ASP A 84 -11.59 -14.68 16.28
C ASP A 84 -12.70 -14.33 15.26
N TYR A 85 -12.50 -13.31 14.44
CA TYR A 85 -13.39 -12.90 13.36
C TYR A 85 -12.93 -13.38 11.98
N CYS A 86 -11.70 -13.92 11.89
CA CYS A 86 -11.11 -14.35 10.63
C CYS A 86 -11.50 -15.79 10.32
N ALA A 87 -11.87 -16.04 9.06
CA ALA A 87 -12.02 -17.39 8.55
C ALA A 87 -10.66 -18.02 8.24
N ASP A 88 -10.57 -19.33 8.31
CA ASP A 88 -9.41 -20.07 7.82
C ASP A 88 -9.40 -20.04 6.29
N LEU A 89 -8.33 -19.50 5.72
CA LEU A 89 -8.13 -19.32 4.29
C LEU A 89 -7.16 -20.34 3.68
N SER A 90 -6.63 -21.27 4.47
CA SER A 90 -5.58 -22.22 4.09
C SER A 90 -5.89 -22.99 2.81
N ASP A 91 -7.14 -23.42 2.63
CA ASP A 91 -7.58 -24.22 1.47
C ASP A 91 -8.23 -23.36 0.36
N THR A 92 -8.08 -22.04 0.42
CA THR A 92 -8.68 -21.17 -0.59
C THR A 92 -7.82 -21.06 -1.85
N LYS A 93 -8.46 -20.86 -3.00
CA LYS A 93 -7.74 -20.57 -4.25
C LYS A 93 -6.88 -19.31 -4.14
N LEU A 94 -7.33 -18.33 -3.35
CA LEU A 94 -6.61 -17.09 -3.12
C LEU A 94 -5.28 -17.35 -2.41
N ARG A 95 -5.25 -18.29 -1.44
CA ARG A 95 -4.02 -18.72 -0.77
C ARG A 95 -2.99 -19.26 -1.76
N GLY A 96 -3.44 -20.02 -2.76
CA GLY A 96 -2.58 -20.57 -3.82
C GLY A 96 -2.02 -19.54 -4.81
N GLU A 97 -2.48 -18.30 -4.77
CA GLU A 97 -1.98 -17.21 -5.61
C GLU A 97 -0.85 -16.39 -4.95
N LEU A 98 -0.56 -16.65 -3.66
CA LEU A 98 0.57 -16.01 -2.99
C LEU A 98 1.89 -16.39 -3.65
N ILE A 99 2.76 -15.40 -3.82
CA ILE A 99 4.10 -15.59 -4.38
C ILE A 99 5.10 -16.14 -3.37
N ASP A 100 4.78 -16.02 -2.08
CA ASP A 100 5.58 -16.50 -0.96
C ASP A 100 4.66 -16.81 0.23
N ASP A 101 4.93 -17.90 0.92
CA ASP A 101 4.12 -18.36 2.06
C ASP A 101 4.17 -17.41 3.27
N SER A 102 5.25 -16.63 3.41
CA SER A 102 5.38 -15.61 4.45
C SER A 102 4.38 -14.47 4.33
N LEU A 103 3.71 -14.34 3.17
CA LEU A 103 2.67 -13.36 2.93
C LEU A 103 1.29 -13.80 3.44
N ALA A 104 1.19 -14.98 4.05
CA ALA A 104 0.01 -15.38 4.79
C ALA A 104 0.12 -14.96 6.27
N LEU A 105 -0.94 -14.37 6.78
CA LEU A 105 -1.03 -13.98 8.18
C LEU A 105 -1.51 -15.16 9.01
N GLN A 106 -0.61 -15.79 9.74
CA GLN A 106 -0.84 -17.08 10.40
C GLN A 106 -1.05 -16.97 11.91
N SER A 107 -1.96 -17.79 12.42
CA SER A 107 -2.10 -18.09 13.84
C SER A 107 -2.66 -19.50 14.04
N ASP A 108 -2.14 -20.20 15.03
CA ASP A 108 -2.62 -21.53 15.45
C ASP A 108 -2.69 -22.55 14.30
N GLY A 109 -1.73 -22.48 13.36
CA GLY A 109 -1.63 -23.38 12.20
C GLY A 109 -2.64 -23.09 11.08
N LYS A 110 -3.29 -21.93 11.09
CA LYS A 110 -4.26 -21.47 10.10
C LYS A 110 -3.80 -20.21 9.43
N ASP A 111 -4.13 -20.05 8.15
CA ASP A 111 -3.95 -18.82 7.40
C ASP A 111 -5.20 -17.95 7.56
N LEU A 112 -5.12 -16.96 8.44
CA LEU A 112 -6.23 -16.09 8.83
C LEU A 112 -6.30 -14.77 8.05
N GLY A 113 -5.29 -14.50 7.25
CA GLY A 113 -5.23 -13.36 6.35
C GLY A 113 -4.24 -13.60 5.22
N ILE A 114 -4.43 -12.87 4.14
CA ILE A 114 -3.62 -12.95 2.93
C ILE A 114 -3.22 -11.54 2.54
N ASP A 115 -1.93 -11.32 2.34
CA ASP A 115 -1.42 -10.05 1.84
C ASP A 115 -1.96 -9.77 0.43
N TRP A 116 -2.52 -8.59 0.27
CA TRP A 116 -3.03 -8.13 -1.01
C TRP A 116 -2.10 -7.11 -1.68
N VAL A 117 -1.14 -6.57 -0.94
CA VAL A 117 -0.13 -5.63 -1.43
C VAL A 117 1.15 -5.77 -0.62
N GLN A 118 2.27 -5.78 -1.30
CA GLN A 118 3.58 -5.71 -0.69
C GLN A 118 4.14 -4.30 -0.87
N GLU A 119 4.51 -3.68 0.23
CA GLU A 119 5.16 -2.38 0.26
C GLU A 119 6.65 -2.55 0.56
N SER A 120 7.48 -1.68 0.01
CA SER A 120 8.91 -1.64 0.28
C SER A 120 9.39 -0.20 0.43
N TYR A 121 10.49 -0.05 1.16
CA TYR A 121 11.16 1.23 1.31
C TYR A 121 12.07 1.50 0.11
N GLY A 122 12.10 2.75 -0.32
CA GLY A 122 12.96 3.15 -1.40
C GLY A 122 12.85 4.64 -1.69
N ILE A 123 13.80 5.16 -2.45
CA ILE A 123 13.78 6.52 -2.94
C ILE A 123 13.15 6.51 -4.33
N ILE A 124 12.00 7.17 -4.46
CA ILE A 124 11.37 7.41 -5.75
C ILE A 124 11.99 8.69 -6.32
N TYR A 125 12.46 8.63 -7.54
CA TYR A 125 13.08 9.78 -8.18
C TYR A 125 12.48 10.07 -9.57
N ASN A 126 12.48 11.33 -9.95
CA ASN A 126 12.14 11.75 -11.30
C ASN A 126 13.37 11.61 -12.19
N LYS A 127 13.34 10.66 -13.13
CA LYS A 127 14.48 10.38 -14.03
C LYS A 127 14.92 11.59 -14.82
N GLN A 128 13.99 12.34 -15.40
CA GLN A 128 14.30 13.50 -16.25
C GLN A 128 14.94 14.62 -15.45
N LEU A 129 14.47 14.88 -14.21
CA LEU A 129 15.06 15.90 -13.35
C LEU A 129 16.44 15.48 -12.85
N LEU A 130 16.63 14.20 -12.51
CA LEU A 130 17.94 13.69 -12.10
C LEU A 130 18.97 13.78 -13.22
N GLU A 131 18.60 13.37 -14.44
CA GLU A 131 19.44 13.49 -15.64
C GLU A 131 19.74 14.95 -15.98
N LYS A 132 18.74 15.85 -15.89
CA LYS A 132 18.95 17.30 -16.07
C LYS A 132 19.96 17.88 -15.07
N ALA A 133 19.97 17.36 -13.85
CA ALA A 133 20.93 17.72 -12.82
C ALA A 133 22.34 17.11 -13.07
N GLY A 134 22.49 16.21 -14.05
CA GLY A 134 23.76 15.57 -14.41
C GLY A 134 24.07 14.30 -13.64
N TYR A 135 23.08 13.70 -13.00
CA TYR A 135 23.25 12.48 -12.19
C TYR A 135 22.58 11.27 -12.85
N LYS A 136 23.12 10.09 -12.55
CA LYS A 136 22.52 8.79 -12.87
C LYS A 136 22.24 8.06 -11.58
N ALA A 137 21.09 7.37 -11.52
CA ALA A 137 20.66 6.67 -10.30
C ALA A 137 21.63 5.55 -9.88
N GLU A 138 22.23 4.86 -10.84
CA GLU A 138 23.20 3.79 -10.61
C GLU A 138 24.50 4.28 -9.94
N ASP A 139 24.82 5.55 -10.08
CA ASP A 139 26.01 6.16 -9.45
C ASP A 139 25.76 6.55 -7.99
N ILE A 140 24.49 6.64 -7.57
CA ILE A 140 24.09 7.03 -6.20
C ILE A 140 23.93 5.75 -5.35
N ASN A 141 25.03 5.13 -5.02
CA ASN A 141 25.08 3.82 -4.35
C ASN A 141 25.64 3.88 -2.90
N SER A 142 25.69 5.06 -2.30
CA SER A 142 26.04 5.26 -0.91
C SER A 142 25.34 6.51 -0.36
N PHE A 143 25.26 6.60 0.96
CA PHE A 143 24.69 7.78 1.63
C PHE A 143 25.46 9.07 1.28
N ASP A 144 26.77 9.03 1.24
CA ASP A 144 27.59 10.21 0.89
C ASP A 144 27.32 10.72 -0.51
N LYS A 145 27.16 9.80 -1.47
CA LYS A 145 26.79 10.17 -2.85
C LYS A 145 25.38 10.70 -2.96
N LEU A 146 24.44 10.12 -2.21
CA LEU A 146 23.07 10.63 -2.14
C LEU A 146 23.06 12.04 -1.54
N LYS A 147 23.78 12.23 -0.43
CA LYS A 147 23.89 13.53 0.21
C LYS A 147 24.53 14.58 -0.73
N ALA A 148 25.62 14.24 -1.38
CA ALA A 148 26.29 15.15 -2.32
C ALA A 148 25.38 15.53 -3.50
N CYS A 149 24.64 14.57 -4.05
CA CYS A 149 23.67 14.82 -5.10
C CYS A 149 22.54 15.74 -4.60
N ALA A 150 22.03 15.52 -3.41
CA ALA A 150 20.98 16.34 -2.82
C ALA A 150 21.45 17.77 -2.53
N ASP A 151 22.64 17.92 -1.95
CA ASP A 151 23.25 19.23 -1.66
C ASP A 151 23.45 20.05 -2.95
N ASP A 152 23.95 19.41 -4.02
CA ASP A 152 24.14 20.05 -5.32
C ASP A 152 22.82 20.47 -5.97
N ILE A 153 21.82 19.57 -6.01
CA ILE A 153 20.51 19.91 -6.55
C ILE A 153 19.87 21.04 -5.74
N GLN A 154 20.01 21.04 -4.42
CA GLN A 154 19.49 22.09 -3.57
C GLN A 154 20.17 23.44 -3.85
N ALA A 155 21.48 23.44 -4.07
CA ALA A 155 22.24 24.63 -4.39
C ALA A 155 21.86 25.22 -5.77
N ARG A 156 21.52 24.37 -6.74
CA ARG A 156 21.14 24.75 -8.11
C ARG A 156 19.64 24.72 -8.38
N LYS A 157 18.80 24.68 -7.35
CA LYS A 157 17.35 24.49 -7.48
C LYS A 157 16.68 25.45 -8.46
N ASP A 158 17.08 26.74 -8.45
CA ASP A 158 16.50 27.77 -9.31
C ASP A 158 16.88 27.52 -10.77
N GLU A 159 18.15 27.17 -11.06
CA GLU A 159 18.65 26.80 -12.39
C GLU A 159 17.90 25.54 -12.92
N LEU A 160 17.69 24.55 -12.05
CA LEU A 160 17.01 23.29 -12.39
C LEU A 160 15.51 23.46 -12.51
N GLY A 161 14.93 24.54 -11.98
CA GLY A 161 13.50 24.80 -11.96
C GLY A 161 12.75 23.86 -10.98
N VAL A 162 13.35 23.55 -9.84
CA VAL A 162 12.78 22.75 -8.77
C VAL A 162 12.69 23.55 -7.46
N GLU A 163 11.80 23.19 -6.58
CA GLU A 163 11.67 23.86 -5.27
C GLU A 163 12.68 23.33 -4.25
N GLY A 164 13.14 22.09 -4.43
CA GLY A 164 14.13 21.46 -3.56
C GLY A 164 14.59 20.12 -4.08
N ALA A 165 15.64 19.58 -3.47
CA ALA A 165 16.20 18.27 -3.84
C ALA A 165 15.26 17.11 -3.47
N PHE A 166 14.51 17.24 -2.37
CA PHE A 166 13.55 16.25 -1.90
C PHE A 166 12.17 16.86 -1.68
N THR A 167 11.16 16.05 -1.96
CA THR A 167 9.82 16.23 -1.42
C THR A 167 9.52 15.05 -0.48
N SER A 168 8.72 15.28 0.52
CA SER A 168 8.37 14.26 1.50
C SER A 168 6.91 14.40 1.94
N ALA A 169 6.48 13.52 2.85
CA ALA A 169 5.15 13.59 3.42
C ALA A 169 5.01 14.81 4.36
N GLY A 170 3.78 15.27 4.59
CA GLY A 170 3.48 16.28 5.58
C GLY A 170 3.78 15.81 7.01
N MET A 171 3.95 16.78 7.92
CA MET A 171 4.16 16.50 9.35
C MET A 171 2.84 16.57 10.16
N ASP A 172 1.71 16.47 9.46
CA ASP A 172 0.39 16.39 10.09
C ASP A 172 0.13 15.00 10.70
N ASP A 173 -0.92 14.91 11.51
CA ASP A 173 -1.29 13.67 12.23
C ASP A 173 -1.50 12.45 11.31
N SER A 174 -1.89 12.68 10.05
CA SER A 174 -2.15 11.61 9.09
C SER A 174 -0.89 11.13 8.34
N SER A 175 0.16 11.94 8.30
CA SER A 175 1.33 11.74 7.45
C SER A 175 2.65 11.59 8.21
N SER A 176 2.74 12.12 9.44
CA SER A 176 3.98 12.15 10.25
C SER A 176 4.54 10.76 10.58
N TRP A 177 3.70 9.71 10.61
CA TRP A 177 4.13 8.33 10.84
C TRP A 177 5.20 7.85 9.84
N ARG A 178 5.23 8.43 8.64
CA ARG A 178 6.22 8.10 7.62
C ARG A 178 7.64 8.44 8.06
N TYR A 179 7.79 9.51 8.82
CA TYR A 179 9.08 9.88 9.42
C TYR A 179 9.37 9.06 10.66
N THR A 180 8.44 8.98 11.58
CA THR A 180 8.66 8.32 12.87
C THR A 180 8.93 6.83 12.72
N THR A 181 8.22 6.15 11.82
CA THR A 181 8.45 4.72 11.53
C THR A 181 9.85 4.50 10.94
N HIS A 182 10.27 5.30 9.96
CA HIS A 182 11.59 5.16 9.36
C HIS A 182 12.71 5.45 10.35
N LEU A 183 12.58 6.53 11.16
CA LEU A 183 13.56 6.87 12.17
C LEU A 183 13.66 5.80 13.28
N ALA A 184 12.52 5.22 13.68
CA ALA A 184 12.53 4.15 14.67
C ALA A 184 13.18 2.86 14.15
N ASN A 185 13.03 2.55 12.86
CA ASN A 185 13.60 1.35 12.27
C ASN A 185 15.11 1.45 12.03
N LEU A 186 15.66 2.65 11.80
CA LEU A 186 17.10 2.82 11.56
C LEU A 186 18.01 2.18 12.63
N PRO A 187 17.78 2.35 13.94
CA PRO A 187 18.61 1.73 14.97
C PRO A 187 18.34 0.24 15.21
N LEU A 188 17.28 -0.31 14.58
CA LEU A 188 16.91 -1.72 14.73
C LEU A 188 17.48 -2.60 13.61
N TYR A 189 18.09 -1.99 12.60
CA TYR A 189 18.78 -2.62 11.49
C TYR A 189 20.29 -2.53 11.69
#